data_8d83069fcf85ac82ec7ec68995bec40b
#
_entry.id   8d83069fcf85ac82ec7ec68995bec40b
#
_cell.length_a   1.000
_cell.length_b   1.000
_cell.length_c   1.000
_cell.angle_alpha   90.00
_cell.angle_beta   90.00
_cell.angle_gamma   90.00
#
_symmetry.space_group_name_H-M   'P 1'
#
loop_
_entity.id
_entity.type
_entity.pdbx_description
1 polymer ?
#
loop_
_entity_poly.entity_id
_entity_poly.type
_entity_poly.pdbx_seq_one_letter_code
_entity_poly.pdbx_strand_id
1 'polypeptide(L)'
;MRFTEHEMVFFNSITKGNDVFGIPIKFRTQKSHEEEVKKTINGLIEKGVLASETELTKMGFFPARALECYKESRNHIIINYLHIALLEQREAIVIIPLKNREYEMLQLPRVAVLYLLLKIYLTFCRTKCVKY
;
A
#
# COMPACT_ATOMS: atom_id res chain seq x y z
N MET A 1 2.21 7.77 -2.19
CA MET A 1 1.31 8.19 -1.08
C MET A 1 1.50 7.28 0.12
N ARG A 2 1.53 7.85 1.29
CA ARG A 2 1.69 7.13 2.55
C ARG A 2 0.37 7.03 3.30
N PHE A 3 0.12 5.85 3.85
CA PHE A 3 -1.09 5.57 4.61
C PHE A 3 -0.75 4.81 5.87
N THR A 4 -1.49 5.05 6.93
CA THR A 4 -1.41 4.26 8.15
C THR A 4 -2.09 2.90 7.94
N GLU A 5 -1.84 1.96 8.83
CA GLU A 5 -2.48 0.66 8.81
C GLU A 5 -4.01 0.79 8.83
N HIS A 6 -4.54 1.69 9.66
CA HIS A 6 -5.99 1.93 9.74
C HIS A 6 -6.56 2.51 8.46
N GLU A 7 -5.82 3.40 7.81
CA GLU A 7 -6.22 3.95 6.51
C GLU A 7 -6.24 2.87 5.42
N MET A 8 -5.26 1.97 5.45
CA MET A 8 -5.25 0.82 4.53
C MET A 8 -6.43 -0.12 4.77
N VAL A 9 -6.78 -0.35 6.03
CA VAL A 9 -7.99 -1.12 6.39
C VAL A 9 -9.25 -0.45 5.84
N PHE A 10 -9.33 0.87 5.94
CA PHE A 10 -10.45 1.63 5.39
C PHE A 10 -10.56 1.42 3.87
N PHE A 11 -9.47 1.61 3.13
CA PHE A 11 -9.49 1.39 1.68
C PHE A 11 -9.80 -0.04 1.32
N ASN A 12 -9.31 -0.99 2.08
CA ASN A 12 -9.63 -2.40 1.86
C ASN A 12 -11.11 -2.68 2.05
N SER A 13 -11.74 -2.04 3.03
CA SER A 13 -13.17 -2.26 3.32
C SER A 13 -14.07 -1.74 2.19
N ILE A 14 -13.70 -0.65 1.53
CA ILE A 14 -14.49 -0.10 0.41
C ILE A 14 -14.20 -0.82 -0.91
N THR A 15 -13.18 -1.66 -0.97
CA THR A 15 -12.80 -2.43 -2.17
C THR A 15 -12.99 -3.95 -1.94
N LYS A 16 -14.19 -4.38 -1.54
CA LYS A 16 -14.58 -5.77 -1.29
C LYS A 16 -14.04 -6.42 -0.01
N GLY A 17 -13.17 -5.79 0.76
CA GLY A 17 -12.74 -6.28 2.08
C GLY A 17 -11.99 -7.62 2.12
N ASN A 18 -11.48 -8.12 1.00
CA ASN A 18 -10.74 -9.37 0.95
C ASN A 18 -9.31 -9.20 1.51
N ASP A 19 -8.69 -10.33 1.86
CA ASP A 19 -7.31 -10.30 2.31
C ASP A 19 -6.37 -9.73 1.23
N VAL A 20 -5.42 -8.93 1.66
CA VAL A 20 -4.39 -8.39 0.78
C VAL A 20 -3.18 -9.29 0.86
N PHE A 21 -2.77 -9.86 -0.28
CA PHE A 21 -1.69 -10.82 -0.33
C PHE A 21 -0.39 -10.27 0.29
N GLY A 22 0.12 -10.98 1.28
CA GLY A 22 1.36 -10.64 1.95
C GLY A 22 1.28 -9.50 2.95
N ILE A 23 0.14 -8.86 3.12
CA ILE A 23 -0.03 -7.72 4.02
C ILE A 23 -1.09 -8.07 5.07
N PRO A 24 -0.74 -8.08 6.36
CA PRO A 24 -1.68 -8.46 7.41
C PRO A 24 -2.64 -7.31 7.76
N ILE A 25 -3.51 -6.95 6.83
CA ILE A 25 -4.54 -5.95 7.06
C ILE A 25 -5.79 -6.66 7.57
N LYS A 26 -6.05 -6.56 8.87
CA LYS A 26 -7.22 -7.19 9.49
C LYS A 26 -8.05 -6.15 10.24
N PHE A 27 -9.36 -6.24 10.09
CA PHE A 27 -10.28 -5.52 10.95
C PHE A 27 -10.20 -6.08 12.36
N ARG A 28 -9.90 -5.22 13.31
CA ARG A 28 -10.01 -5.56 14.74
C ARG A 28 -11.39 -5.15 15.23
N THR A 29 -12.23 -6.13 15.52
CA THR A 29 -13.53 -5.91 16.15
C THR A 29 -13.34 -5.66 17.64
N GLN A 30 -12.99 -4.43 18.02
CA GLN A 30 -12.93 -4.00 19.42
C GLN A 30 -13.91 -2.86 19.69
N LYS A 31 -14.29 -2.68 20.95
CA LYS A 31 -15.22 -1.62 21.38
C LYS A 31 -14.75 -0.19 21.06
N SER A 32 -13.45 0.01 20.83
CA SER A 32 -12.86 1.28 20.44
C SER A 32 -12.89 1.52 18.92
N HIS A 33 -13.52 0.64 18.20
CA HIS A 33 -13.53 0.66 16.72
C HIS A 33 -14.12 1.96 16.15
N GLU A 34 -15.19 2.48 16.76
CA GLU A 34 -15.85 3.70 16.28
C GLU A 34 -14.95 4.94 16.37
N GLU A 35 -14.18 5.06 17.47
CA GLU A 35 -13.25 6.18 17.63
C GLU A 35 -12.08 6.08 16.65
N GLU A 36 -11.54 4.89 16.44
CA GLU A 36 -10.48 4.64 15.46
C GLU A 36 -10.94 4.94 14.05
N VAL A 37 -12.16 4.55 13.70
CA VAL A 37 -12.75 4.84 12.39
C VAL A 37 -12.89 6.35 12.19
N LYS A 38 -13.37 7.07 13.19
CA LYS A 38 -13.51 8.54 13.11
C LYS A 38 -12.14 9.21 12.92
N LYS A 39 -11.13 8.80 13.67
CA LYS A 39 -9.77 9.32 13.51
C LYS A 39 -9.22 9.03 12.12
N THR A 40 -9.45 7.84 11.61
CA THR A 40 -9.02 7.44 10.29
C THR A 40 -9.67 8.30 9.21
N ILE A 41 -10.98 8.48 9.28
CA ILE A 41 -11.72 9.32 8.33
C ILE A 41 -11.23 10.76 8.40
N ASN A 42 -11.05 11.31 9.59
CA ASN A 42 -10.55 12.68 9.76
C ASN A 42 -9.13 12.83 9.18
N GLY A 43 -8.26 11.85 9.41
CA GLY A 43 -6.92 11.85 8.84
C GLY A 43 -6.93 11.80 7.32
N LEU A 44 -7.82 11.03 6.73
CA LEU A 44 -7.98 10.96 5.28
C LEU A 44 -8.56 12.25 4.68
N ILE A 45 -9.44 12.91 5.41
CA ILE A 45 -9.96 14.23 5.00
C ILE A 45 -8.84 15.26 5.04
N GLU A 46 -8.01 15.26 6.08
CA GLU A 46 -6.85 16.16 6.17
C GLU A 46 -5.84 15.94 5.05
N LYS A 47 -5.64 14.69 4.64
CA LYS A 47 -4.76 14.36 3.51
C LYS A 47 -5.35 14.72 2.15
N GLY A 48 -6.61 15.12 2.10
CA GLY A 48 -7.29 15.46 0.86
C GLY A 48 -7.74 14.24 0.05
N VAL A 49 -7.75 13.06 0.66
CA VAL A 49 -8.16 11.80 0.02
C VAL A 49 -9.67 11.61 0.10
N LEU A 50 -10.28 12.05 1.19
CA LEU A 50 -11.74 12.07 1.36
C LEU A 50 -12.24 13.52 1.37
N ALA A 51 -13.36 13.76 0.70
CA ALA A 51 -14.08 15.02 0.80
C ALA A 51 -15.03 15.02 2.00
N SER A 52 -15.63 13.86 2.29
CA SER A 52 -16.50 13.62 3.44
C SER A 52 -16.47 12.15 3.81
N GLU A 53 -17.23 11.75 4.81
CA GLU A 53 -17.30 10.34 5.24
C GLU A 53 -17.71 9.38 4.12
N THR A 54 -18.39 9.86 3.10
CA THR A 54 -18.95 9.04 2.03
C THR A 54 -18.41 9.36 0.64
N GLU A 55 -17.57 10.38 0.51
CA GLU A 55 -17.08 10.81 -0.81
C GLU A 55 -15.56 10.82 -0.89
N LEU A 56 -15.02 10.13 -1.90
CA LEU A 56 -13.63 10.20 -2.26
C LEU A 56 -13.37 11.44 -3.12
N THR A 57 -12.21 12.05 -2.92
CA THR A 57 -11.68 13.07 -3.84
C THR A 57 -11.02 12.39 -5.03
N LYS A 58 -10.61 13.18 -6.01
CA LYS A 58 -9.80 12.65 -7.13
C LYS A 58 -8.52 11.96 -6.64
N MET A 59 -7.89 12.51 -5.61
CA MET A 59 -6.70 11.89 -5.00
C MET A 59 -7.03 10.59 -4.28
N GLY A 60 -8.25 10.43 -3.79
CA GLY A 60 -8.69 9.23 -3.10
C GLY A 60 -8.99 8.06 -4.02
N PHE A 61 -9.27 8.31 -5.28
CA PHE A 61 -9.46 7.23 -6.26
C PHE A 61 -8.19 6.43 -6.51
N PHE A 62 -7.04 7.09 -6.43
CA PHE A 62 -5.78 6.40 -6.66
C PHE A 62 -5.53 5.26 -5.66
N PRO A 63 -5.51 5.48 -4.33
CA PRO A 63 -5.25 4.41 -3.38
C PRO A 63 -6.32 3.31 -3.39
N ALA A 64 -7.59 3.68 -3.55
CA ALA A 64 -8.67 2.70 -3.64
C ALA A 64 -8.50 1.79 -4.85
N ARG A 65 -8.26 2.38 -6.02
CA ARG A 65 -8.07 1.63 -7.26
C ARG A 65 -6.77 0.83 -7.25
N ALA A 66 -5.69 1.39 -6.71
CA ALA A 66 -4.41 0.71 -6.60
C ALA A 66 -4.53 -0.54 -5.74
N LEU A 67 -5.20 -0.45 -4.60
CA LEU A 67 -5.41 -1.59 -3.73
C LEU A 67 -6.30 -2.65 -4.38
N GLU A 68 -7.34 -2.23 -5.09
CA GLU A 68 -8.20 -3.14 -5.84
C GLU A 68 -7.40 -3.87 -6.92
N CYS A 69 -6.62 -3.15 -7.71
CA CYS A 69 -5.75 -3.74 -8.73
C CYS A 69 -4.71 -4.70 -8.12
N TYR A 70 -4.15 -4.35 -6.97
CA TYR A 70 -3.23 -5.21 -6.25
C TYR A 70 -3.90 -6.54 -5.88
N LYS A 71 -5.11 -6.48 -5.33
CA LYS A 71 -5.84 -7.70 -4.93
C LYS A 71 -6.27 -8.55 -6.11
N GLU A 72 -6.62 -7.93 -7.22
CA GLU A 72 -7.07 -8.65 -8.43
C GLU A 72 -5.92 -9.23 -9.26
N SER A 73 -4.70 -8.77 -9.04
CA SER A 73 -3.55 -9.27 -9.77
C SER A 73 -3.31 -10.75 -9.51
N ARG A 74 -2.97 -11.48 -10.55
CA ARG A 74 -2.60 -12.90 -10.46
C ARG A 74 -1.12 -13.12 -10.17
N ASN A 75 -0.31 -12.09 -10.32
CA ASN A 75 1.14 -12.18 -10.19
C ASN A 75 1.62 -11.24 -9.10
N HIS A 76 1.96 -11.81 -7.95
CA HIS A 76 2.51 -11.09 -6.81
C HIS A 76 3.94 -11.54 -6.56
N ILE A 77 4.80 -10.57 -6.26
CA ILE A 77 6.20 -10.82 -5.93
C ILE A 77 6.50 -10.12 -4.61
N ILE A 78 7.10 -10.85 -3.68
CA ILE A 78 7.55 -10.28 -2.42
C ILE A 78 9.06 -10.41 -2.37
N ILE A 79 9.77 -9.28 -2.37
CA ILE A 79 11.23 -9.24 -2.28
C ILE A 79 11.61 -8.26 -1.19
N ASN A 80 12.26 -8.75 -0.13
CA ASN A 80 12.57 -7.98 1.08
C ASN A 80 11.31 -7.35 1.66
N TYR A 81 11.17 -6.03 1.60
CA TYR A 81 10.02 -5.29 2.11
C TYR A 81 9.02 -4.91 1.02
N LEU A 82 9.34 -5.23 -0.22
CA LEU A 82 8.53 -4.80 -1.36
C LEU A 82 7.47 -5.85 -1.66
N HIS A 83 6.22 -5.43 -1.62
CA HIS A 83 5.08 -6.21 -2.07
C HIS A 83 4.64 -5.68 -3.42
N ILE A 84 4.85 -6.47 -4.46
CA ILE A 84 4.67 -6.04 -5.84
C ILE A 84 3.56 -6.84 -6.49
N ALA A 85 2.58 -6.17 -7.09
CA ALA A 85 1.59 -6.78 -7.95
C ALA A 85 1.86 -6.35 -9.38
N LEU A 86 2.05 -7.31 -10.27
CA LEU A 86 2.23 -7.04 -11.68
C LEU A 86 0.85 -6.92 -12.34
N LEU A 87 0.61 -5.80 -12.96
CA LEU A 87 -0.64 -5.51 -13.65
C LEU A 87 -0.48 -5.70 -15.17
N GLU A 88 -1.59 -5.68 -15.88
CA GLU A 88 -1.58 -5.61 -17.31
C GLU A 88 -1.02 -4.25 -17.77
N GLN A 89 -0.77 -4.09 -19.07
CA GLN A 89 -0.26 -2.85 -19.65
C GLN A 89 1.10 -2.38 -19.10
N ARG A 90 1.94 -3.34 -18.65
CA ARG A 90 3.31 -3.06 -18.16
C ARG A 90 3.38 -2.16 -16.94
N GLU A 91 2.33 -2.15 -16.14
CA GLU A 91 2.28 -1.42 -14.87
C GLU A 91 2.45 -2.36 -13.69
N ALA A 92 2.77 -1.79 -12.55
CA ALA A 92 2.88 -2.52 -11.28
C ALA A 92 2.45 -1.64 -10.12
N ILE A 93 1.85 -2.26 -9.10
CA ILE A 93 1.57 -1.62 -7.82
C ILE A 93 2.61 -2.13 -6.83
N VAL A 94 3.24 -1.19 -6.13
CA VAL A 94 4.24 -1.50 -5.11
C VAL A 94 3.73 -0.99 -3.78
N ILE A 95 3.68 -1.87 -2.78
CA ILE A 95 3.31 -1.52 -1.41
C ILE A 95 4.53 -1.78 -0.53
N ILE A 96 4.99 -0.74 0.15
CA ILE A 96 6.19 -0.77 0.97
C ILE A 96 5.81 -0.54 2.42
N PRO A 97 5.96 -1.54 3.31
CA PRO A 97 5.79 -1.32 4.73
C PRO A 97 6.89 -0.39 5.25
N LEU A 98 6.47 0.63 5.97
CA LEU A 98 7.37 1.60 6.60
C LEU A 98 7.38 1.39 8.12
N LYS A 99 8.22 2.14 8.81
CA LYS A 99 8.22 2.17 10.28
C LYS A 99 6.90 2.79 10.78
N ASN A 100 6.54 2.51 12.04
CA ASN A 100 5.34 3.04 12.69
C ASN A 100 4.02 2.58 12.07
N ARG A 101 3.98 1.39 11.49
CA ARG A 101 2.78 0.80 10.88
C ARG A 101 2.18 1.68 9.78
N GLU A 102 3.05 2.27 8.99
CA GLU A 102 2.66 3.00 7.80
C GLU A 102 3.04 2.22 6.55
N TYR A 103 2.38 2.55 5.45
CA TYR A 103 2.63 1.92 4.16
C TYR A 103 2.75 2.99 3.09
N GLU A 104 3.68 2.81 2.19
CA GLU A 104 3.76 3.62 0.98
C GLU A 104 3.21 2.82 -0.19
N MET A 105 2.34 3.45 -0.96
CA MET A 105 1.71 2.84 -2.13
C MET A 105 2.11 3.61 -3.38
N LEU A 106 2.67 2.90 -4.35
CA LEU A 106 3.15 3.47 -5.60
C LEU A 106 2.59 2.68 -6.78
N GLN A 107 2.29 3.39 -7.85
CA GLN A 107 2.05 2.78 -9.14
C GLN A 107 3.20 3.17 -10.06
N LEU A 108 3.89 2.17 -10.60
CA LEU A 108 5.09 2.35 -11.41
C LEU A 108 5.03 1.48 -12.67
N PRO A 109 5.66 1.92 -13.76
CA PRO A 109 5.93 1.00 -14.87
C PRO A 109 6.79 -0.17 -14.41
N ARG A 110 6.60 -1.35 -15.00
CA ARG A 110 7.39 -2.55 -14.63
C ARG A 110 8.90 -2.32 -14.74
N VAL A 111 9.31 -1.53 -15.74
CA VAL A 111 10.73 -1.18 -15.92
C VAL A 111 11.28 -0.42 -14.70
N ALA A 112 10.49 0.50 -14.15
CA ALA A 112 10.89 1.24 -12.95
C ALA A 112 11.00 0.35 -11.72
N VAL A 113 10.16 -0.67 -11.61
CA VAL A 113 10.25 -1.68 -10.55
C VAL A 113 11.55 -2.46 -10.65
N LEU A 114 11.90 -2.89 -11.86
CA LEU A 114 13.17 -3.59 -12.10
C LEU A 114 14.37 -2.74 -11.70
N TYR A 115 14.35 -1.45 -12.04
CA TYR A 115 15.39 -0.52 -11.65
C TYR A 115 15.49 -0.37 -10.13
N LEU A 116 14.36 -0.29 -9.45
CA LEU A 116 14.30 -0.23 -8.00
C LEU A 116 14.89 -1.47 -7.35
N LEU A 117 14.58 -2.67 -7.87
CA LEU A 117 15.12 -3.93 -7.39
C LEU A 117 16.64 -4.00 -7.59
N LEU A 118 17.14 -3.56 -8.73
CA LEU A 118 18.58 -3.50 -9.01
C LEU A 118 19.29 -2.57 -8.03
N LYS A 119 18.71 -1.42 -7.75
CA LYS A 119 19.26 -0.47 -6.79
C LYS A 119 19.37 -1.07 -5.39
N ILE A 120 18.35 -1.77 -4.94
CA ILE A 120 18.34 -2.47 -3.66
C ILE A 120 19.39 -3.57 -3.63
N TYR A 121 19.49 -4.36 -4.70
CA TYR A 121 20.48 -5.42 -4.83
C TYR A 121 21.92 -4.88 -4.77
N LEU A 122 22.21 -3.81 -5.49
CA LEU A 122 23.53 -3.18 -5.48
C LEU A 122 23.89 -2.64 -4.11
N THR A 123 22.95 -2.03 -3.41
CA THR A 123 23.17 -1.56 -2.03
C THR A 123 23.49 -2.71 -1.10
N PHE A 124 22.76 -3.82 -1.22
CA PHE A 124 23.01 -5.03 -0.43
C PHE A 124 24.39 -5.62 -0.73
N CYS A 125 24.79 -5.70 -1.98
CA CYS A 125 26.11 -6.18 -2.39
C CYS A 125 27.23 -5.29 -1.87
N ARG A 126 27.06 -3.98 -1.93
CA ARG A 126 28.05 -3.04 -1.37
C ARG A 126 28.24 -3.23 0.12
N THR A 127 27.16 -3.43 0.87
CA THR A 127 27.24 -3.68 2.31
C THR A 127 27.97 -4.97 2.62
N LYS A 128 27.81 -6.03 1.83
CA LYS A 128 28.56 -7.26 1.97
C LYS A 128 30.03 -7.14 1.56
N CYS A 129 30.31 -6.40 0.49
CA CYS A 129 31.67 -6.19 0.01
C CYS A 129 32.53 -5.40 1.00
N VAL A 130 31.94 -4.51 1.78
CA VAL A 130 32.66 -3.73 2.80
C VAL A 130 33.11 -4.58 4.00
N LYS A 131 32.54 -5.76 4.21
CA LYS A 131 32.92 -6.68 5.30
C LYS A 131 34.10 -7.58 4.96
N TYR A 132 34.56 -7.55 3.75
CA TYR A 132 35.75 -8.27 3.29
C TYR A 132 36.93 -7.31 3.09
#